data_c874b34adcddd8641df22191a7994af8
#
_entry.id   c874b34adcddd8641df22191a7994af8
#
_cell.length_a   1.000
_cell.length_b   1.000
_cell.length_c   1.000
_cell.angle_alpha   90.00
_cell.angle_beta   90.00
_cell.angle_gamma   90.00
#
_symmetry.space_group_name_H-M   'P 1'
#
loop_
_entity.id
_entity.type
_entity.pdbx_description
1 polymer ?
#
loop_
_entity_poly.entity_id
_entity_poly.type
_entity_poly.pdbx_seq_one_letter_code
_entity_poly.pdbx_strand_id
1 'polypeptide(L)' 'MIYCVEDDRNIRELVVYTLSSTGMEAEGFEDGEVFFKALAERLPELILLDIMLPGDDGLTILKKLKEDK' A
#
# COMPACT_ATOMS: atom_id res chain seq x y z
N MET A 1 -4.15 -0.99 11.20
CA MET A 1 -3.21 -0.36 10.24
C MET A 1 -3.64 -0.62 8.81
N ILE A 2 -3.69 0.40 7.99
CA ILE A 2 -4.05 0.32 6.58
C ILE A 2 -2.80 0.67 5.77
N TYR A 3 -2.45 -0.18 4.78
CA TYR A 3 -1.35 0.12 3.88
C TYR A 3 -1.90 0.64 2.56
N CYS A 4 -1.27 1.69 2.03
CA CYS A 4 -1.64 2.30 0.77
C CYS A 4 -0.42 2.29 -0.15
N VAL A 5 -0.55 1.67 -1.32
CA VAL A 5 0.54 1.64 -2.31
C VAL A 5 0.15 2.55 -3.46
N GLU A 6 0.85 3.67 -3.60
CA GLU A 6 0.54 4.71 -4.58
C GLU A 6 1.83 5.44 -4.94
N ASP A 7 2.15 5.49 -6.24
CA ASP A 7 3.39 6.12 -6.70
C ASP A 7 3.35 7.65 -6.66
N ASP A 8 2.17 8.25 -6.80
CA ASP A 8 2.04 9.70 -6.73
C ASP A 8 2.11 10.14 -5.28
N ARG A 9 3.14 10.92 -4.96
CA ARG A 9 3.36 11.37 -3.59
C ARG A 9 2.19 12.18 -3.03
N ASN A 10 1.63 13.07 -3.84
CA ASN A 10 0.54 13.93 -3.38
C ASN A 10 -0.72 13.13 -3.09
N ILE A 11 -1.04 12.18 -3.96
CA ILE A 11 -2.20 11.32 -3.76
C ILE A 11 -1.99 10.42 -2.56
N ARG A 12 -0.79 9.85 -2.44
CA ARG A 12 -0.45 8.99 -1.32
C ARG A 12 -0.59 9.71 0.01
N GLU A 13 -0.05 10.93 0.10
CA GLU A 13 -0.14 11.73 1.32
C GLU A 13 -1.57 12.12 1.63
N LEU A 14 -2.36 12.44 0.61
CA LEU A 14 -3.76 12.77 0.80
C LEU A 14 -4.55 11.59 1.36
N VAL A 15 -4.34 10.41 0.81
CA VAL A 15 -5.03 9.20 1.26
C VAL A 15 -4.67 8.90 2.71
N VAL A 16 -3.38 8.92 3.02
CA VAL A 16 -2.91 8.64 4.38
C VAL A 16 -3.46 9.68 5.36
N TYR A 17 -3.43 10.94 4.99
CA TYR A 17 -3.96 12.00 5.84
C TYR A 17 -5.46 11.83 6.09
N THR A 18 -6.22 11.52 5.03
CA THR A 18 -7.66 11.35 5.14
C THR A 18 -8.00 10.19 6.07
N LEU A 19 -7.31 9.06 5.90
CA LEU A 19 -7.54 7.91 6.77
C LEU A 19 -7.17 8.19 8.21
N SER A 20 -6.04 8.87 8.41
CA SER A 20 -5.60 9.21 9.77
C SER A 20 -6.57 10.15 10.46
N SER A 21 -7.17 11.08 9.71
CA SER A 21 -8.10 12.05 10.30
C SER A 21 -9.40 11.41 10.73
N THR A 22 -9.71 10.21 10.26
CA THR A 22 -10.91 9.48 10.71
C THR A 22 -10.60 8.52 11.85
N GLY A 23 -9.39 8.59 12.41
CA GLY A 23 -9.01 7.73 13.52
C GLY A 23 -8.37 6.41 13.13
N MET A 24 -8.13 6.19 11.85
CA MET A 24 -7.47 4.97 11.37
C MET A 24 -5.98 5.22 11.19
N GLU A 25 -5.16 4.23 11.53
CA GLU A 25 -3.75 4.31 11.26
C GLU A 25 -3.49 3.88 9.81
N ALA A 26 -2.71 4.65 9.08
CA ALA A 26 -2.41 4.37 7.68
C ALA A 26 -0.96 4.67 7.38
N GLU A 27 -0.38 3.89 6.48
CA GLU A 27 1.00 4.08 6.04
C GLU A 27 1.06 3.94 4.53
N GLY A 28 1.79 4.84 3.87
CA GLY A 28 1.88 4.88 2.42
C GLY A 28 3.22 4.37 1.91
N PHE A 29 3.19 3.71 0.75
CA PHE A 29 4.38 3.17 0.10
C PHE A 29 4.37 3.59 -1.36
N GLU A 30 5.55 3.94 -1.89
CA GLU A 30 5.63 4.43 -3.26
C GLU A 30 5.65 3.33 -4.32
N ASP A 31 6.04 2.11 -3.93
CA ASP A 31 6.08 1.00 -4.86
C ASP A 31 5.94 -0.33 -4.12
N GLY A 32 5.92 -1.43 -4.90
CA GLY A 32 5.72 -2.75 -4.33
C GLY A 32 6.89 -3.25 -3.52
N GLU A 33 8.12 -2.82 -3.86
CA GLU A 33 9.30 -3.28 -3.14
C GLU A 33 9.28 -2.86 -1.68
N VAL A 34 9.02 -1.57 -1.43
CA VAL A 34 8.93 -1.05 -0.07
C VAL A 34 7.74 -1.66 0.65
N PHE A 35 6.63 -1.80 -0.06
CA PHE A 35 5.42 -2.39 0.49
C PHE A 35 5.64 -3.82 0.99
N PHE A 36 6.30 -4.65 0.19
CA PHE A 36 6.53 -6.04 0.59
C PHE A 36 7.51 -6.16 1.75
N LYS A 37 8.45 -5.23 1.87
CA LYS A 37 9.33 -5.19 3.04
C LYS A 37 8.53 -4.92 4.31
N ALA A 38 7.58 -4.01 4.24
CA ALA A 38 6.73 -3.68 5.38
C ALA A 38 5.83 -4.85 5.74
N LEU A 39 5.28 -5.56 4.74
CA LEU A 39 4.45 -6.73 4.98
C LEU A 39 5.19 -7.83 5.73
N ALA A 40 6.49 -7.98 5.45
CA ALA A 40 7.29 -8.99 6.12
C ALA A 40 7.42 -8.72 7.62
N GLU A 41 7.28 -7.47 8.02
CA GLU A 41 7.40 -7.08 9.42
C GLU A 41 6.05 -6.99 10.12
N ARG A 42 5.00 -6.57 9.41
CA ARG A 42 3.71 -6.35 10.03
C ARG A 42 2.60 -6.44 8.99
N LEU A 43 1.57 -7.22 9.27
CA LEU A 43 0.43 -7.36 8.38
C LEU A 43 -0.63 -6.30 8.67
N PRO A 44 -1.14 -5.63 7.64
CA PRO A 44 -2.21 -4.66 7.80
C PRO A 44 -3.58 -5.33 7.79
N GLU A 45 -4.58 -4.57 8.20
CA GLU A 45 -5.97 -5.02 8.13
C GLU A 45 -6.56 -4.81 6.74
N LEU A 46 -6.05 -3.82 6.01
CA LEU A 46 -6.55 -3.47 4.69
C LEU A 46 -5.42 -2.94 3.84
N ILE A 47 -5.45 -3.24 2.55
CA ILE A 47 -4.46 -2.77 1.58
C ILE A 47 -5.17 -2.06 0.45
N LEU A 48 -4.75 -0.82 0.15
CA LEU A 48 -5.23 -0.05 -0.98
C LEU A 48 -4.14 -0.02 -2.03
N LEU A 49 -4.43 -0.53 -3.24
CA LEU A 49 -3.44 -0.62 -4.31
C LEU A 49 -3.78 0.27 -5.48
N ASP A 50 -2.74 0.92 -6.05
CA ASP A 50 -2.83 1.59 -7.33
C ASP A 50 -2.25 0.65 -8.38
N ILE A 51 -3.06 0.23 -9.36
CA ILE A 51 -2.64 -0.74 -10.36
C ILE A 51 -1.70 -0.14 -11.42
N MET A 52 -1.46 1.16 -11.37
CA MET A 52 -0.58 1.85 -12.32
C MET A 52 0.81 2.10 -11.75
N LEU A 53 1.25 1.31 -10.79
CA LEU A 53 2.55 1.48 -10.16
C LEU A 53 3.70 1.16 -11.12
N PRO A 54 4.81 1.92 -11.05
CA PRO A 54 6.00 1.58 -11.80
C PRO A 54 6.67 0.33 -11.23
N GLY A 55 7.32 -0.43 -12.08
CA GLY A 55 7.97 -1.67 -11.66
C GLY A 55 6.97 -2.79 -11.48
N ASP A 56 6.59 -3.08 -10.25
CA ASP A 56 5.52 -4.02 -9.96
C ASP A 56 4.19 -3.26 -9.99
N ASP A 57 3.35 -3.52 -10.99
CA ASP A 57 2.04 -2.87 -11.03
C ASP A 57 1.10 -3.51 -10.01
N GLY A 58 -0.07 -2.87 -9.80
CA GLY A 58 -1.02 -3.32 -8.80
C GLY A 58 -1.51 -4.74 -9.02
N LEU A 59 -1.64 -5.17 -10.28
CA LEU A 59 -2.07 -6.53 -10.58
C LEU A 59 -1.01 -7.54 -10.19
N THR A 60 0.27 -7.21 -10.44
CA THR A 60 1.37 -8.07 -10.04
C THR A 60 1.45 -8.20 -8.53
N ILE A 61 1.29 -7.10 -7.82
CA ILE A 61 1.30 -7.11 -6.35
C ILE A 61 0.15 -7.96 -5.83
N LEU A 62 -1.04 -7.79 -6.37
CA LEU A 62 -2.20 -8.56 -5.95
C LEU A 62 -1.98 -10.06 -6.17
N LYS A 63 -1.37 -10.41 -7.30
CA LYS A 63 -1.07 -11.79 -7.62
C LYS A 63 -0.10 -12.40 -6.60
N LYS A 64 0.96 -11.66 -6.26
CA LYS A 64 1.93 -12.10 -5.27
C LYS A 64 1.29 -12.28 -3.90
N LEU A 65 0.38 -11.39 -3.52
CA LEU A 65 -0.32 -11.50 -2.24
C LEU A 65 -1.17 -12.76 -2.19
N LYS A 66 -1.82 -13.13 -3.29
CA LYS A 66 -2.64 -14.34 -3.34
C LYS A 66 -1.80 -15.59 -3.27
N GLU A 67 -0.60 -15.57 -3.86
CA GLU A 67 0.30 -16.70 -3.85
C GLU A 67 0.95 -16.90 -2.49
N ASP A 68 1.05 -15.85 -1.71
CA ASP A 68 1.78 -15.85 -0.44
C ASP A 68 0.91 -16.20 0.75
N LYS A 69 -0.13 -16.90 0.52
CA LYS A 69 -1.02 -17.27 1.62
C LYS A 69 -0.50 -18.47 2.40
#